data_b2905a27579bb69cbbc7dca52236c3a3
#
_entry.id   b2905a27579bb69cbbc7dca52236c3a3
#
_cell.length_a   1.000
_cell.length_b   1.000
_cell.length_c   1.000
_cell.angle_alpha   90.00
_cell.angle_beta   90.00
_cell.angle_gamma   90.00
#
_symmetry.space_group_name_H-M   'P 1'
#
loop_
_entity.id
_entity.type
_entity.pdbx_description
1 polymer ?
#
loop_
_entity_poly.entity_id
_entity_poly.type
_entity_poly.pdbx_seq_one_letter_code
_entity_poly.pdbx_strand_id
1 'polypeptide(L)'
;MKIIILGAGQVGGSLAEHLASEANDITVVDTDGERLRDLGDRLDIRTVQGRASFPTVLRQAGADDADMLVAVTNSDETNMVACQVAHTLFHTPTKIARVREAAYLTRGGLFNNDAIPVDVLISPEQVVTNYIKRLIEHPGALQVIDFAEGKAQLVAVKAYYGGPLVGQQLRQLREHMPNVETRVAAIFRRDRPILPQGDTVIEADDEVFFIAAKANIRAVMSEMRRLDETYKRIVIAGGGQIGERLAEAIESRYQVKIIEMNPARCRYLSDTLDSTVVLQGSASDRDLLLEENIADADIFLALTNDDEANIMSSLLAKRLGAKKVMTIINNPAYVDLIQGGDIDIAISPQLATIGTLLAHVRRGDIVSVHSLRRGAAEAIEAIAHGDAKSSKVIGKAIENIGLPPGTTIGAIIRDEQVIIAHDDTVIAAGDHVILFLVDKKHIRDVEKLFHVGLSFF
;
A
#
# COMPACT_ATOMS: atom_id res chain seq x y z
N MET A 1 21.30 -1.27 9.09
CA MET A 1 20.55 -1.05 10.34
C MET A 1 20.35 -2.38 11.03
N LYS A 2 20.32 -2.36 12.38
CA LYS A 2 19.94 -3.53 13.18
C LYS A 2 18.46 -3.43 13.52
N ILE A 3 17.65 -4.33 12.97
CA ILE A 3 16.20 -4.28 13.05
C ILE A 3 15.69 -5.55 13.74
N ILE A 4 14.88 -5.38 14.78
CA ILE A 4 14.18 -6.49 15.44
C ILE A 4 12.72 -6.47 14.99
N ILE A 5 12.26 -7.59 14.44
CA ILE A 5 10.86 -7.79 14.05
C ILE A 5 10.22 -8.79 15.00
N LEU A 6 9.16 -8.37 15.68
CA LEU A 6 8.39 -9.19 16.61
C LEU A 6 7.12 -9.72 15.94
N GLY A 7 7.08 -11.02 15.70
CA GLY A 7 6.05 -11.74 14.97
C GLY A 7 6.55 -12.23 13.61
N ALA A 8 6.57 -13.55 13.41
CA ALA A 8 6.91 -14.23 12.16
C ALA A 8 5.65 -14.57 11.31
N GLY A 9 4.55 -13.87 11.57
CA GLY A 9 3.33 -14.01 10.77
C GLY A 9 3.46 -13.33 9.40
N GLN A 10 2.34 -13.23 8.69
CA GLN A 10 2.30 -12.69 7.32
C GLN A 10 3.00 -11.32 7.19
N VAL A 11 2.68 -10.35 8.05
CA VAL A 11 3.28 -9.00 7.97
C VAL A 11 4.76 -9.02 8.31
N GLY A 12 5.13 -9.65 9.44
CA GLY A 12 6.52 -9.69 9.89
C GLY A 12 7.43 -10.51 8.99
N GLY A 13 6.94 -11.67 8.51
CA GLY A 13 7.67 -12.50 7.56
C GLY A 13 7.94 -11.78 6.23
N SER A 14 6.91 -11.18 5.65
CA SER A 14 7.08 -10.40 4.42
C SER A 14 7.95 -9.16 4.59
N LEU A 15 7.88 -8.50 5.76
CA LEU A 15 8.78 -7.39 6.08
C LEU A 15 10.24 -7.88 6.14
N ALA A 16 10.49 -9.02 6.82
CA ALA A 16 11.81 -9.63 6.87
C ALA A 16 12.35 -9.97 5.49
N GLU A 17 11.53 -10.54 4.59
CA GLU A 17 11.90 -10.84 3.21
C GLU A 17 12.33 -9.58 2.43
N HIS A 18 11.57 -8.49 2.53
CA HIS A 18 11.89 -7.24 1.85
C HIS A 18 13.19 -6.63 2.39
N LEU A 19 13.35 -6.58 3.70
CA LEU A 19 14.48 -5.93 4.35
C LEU A 19 15.78 -6.76 4.31
N ALA A 20 15.69 -8.09 4.28
CA ALA A 20 16.85 -8.97 4.15
C ALA A 20 17.60 -8.75 2.83
N SER A 21 16.86 -8.45 1.75
CA SER A 21 17.46 -8.14 0.45
C SER A 21 18.23 -6.82 0.42
N GLU A 22 18.11 -5.97 1.46
CA GLU A 22 18.65 -4.61 1.51
C GLU A 22 19.86 -4.44 2.44
N ALA A 23 20.59 -5.51 2.76
CA ALA A 23 21.76 -5.54 3.64
C ALA A 23 21.51 -4.87 5.02
N ASN A 24 20.37 -5.18 5.63
CA ASN A 24 20.07 -4.93 7.03
C ASN A 24 20.42 -6.16 7.86
N ASP A 25 20.73 -5.93 9.14
CA ASP A 25 20.93 -6.99 10.14
C ASP A 25 19.57 -7.23 10.82
N ILE A 26 18.90 -8.32 10.47
CA ILE A 26 17.52 -8.58 10.87
C ILE A 26 17.45 -9.72 11.87
N THR A 27 16.76 -9.49 12.96
CA THR A 27 16.38 -10.54 13.92
C THR A 27 14.86 -10.65 13.98
N VAL A 28 14.32 -11.86 13.76
CA VAL A 28 12.88 -12.13 13.89
C VAL A 28 12.61 -12.92 15.17
N VAL A 29 11.61 -12.48 15.93
CA VAL A 29 11.20 -13.12 17.20
C VAL A 29 9.77 -13.63 17.04
N ASP A 30 9.52 -14.90 17.38
CA ASP A 30 8.18 -15.49 17.45
C ASP A 30 8.13 -16.60 18.50
N THR A 31 6.95 -16.97 18.93
CA THR A 31 6.71 -18.15 19.77
C THR A 31 6.68 -19.44 18.96
N ASP A 32 6.39 -19.35 17.66
CA ASP A 32 6.29 -20.47 16.73
C ASP A 32 7.67 -20.78 16.10
N GLY A 33 8.27 -21.85 16.58
CA GLY A 33 9.60 -22.29 16.09
C GLY A 33 9.58 -22.85 14.66
N GLU A 34 8.43 -23.28 14.12
CA GLU A 34 8.33 -23.78 12.75
C GLU A 34 8.39 -22.62 11.76
N ARG A 35 7.62 -21.56 12.03
CA ARG A 35 7.68 -20.32 11.22
C ARG A 35 9.07 -19.70 11.21
N LEU A 36 9.73 -19.69 12.37
CA LEU A 36 11.10 -19.15 12.47
C LEU A 36 12.11 -19.96 11.67
N ARG A 37 12.00 -21.29 11.67
CA ARG A 37 12.85 -22.17 10.85
C ARG A 37 12.62 -21.92 9.37
N ASP A 38 11.36 -21.90 8.93
CA ASP A 38 11.00 -21.64 7.53
C ASP A 38 11.57 -20.31 7.01
N LEU A 39 11.50 -19.26 7.83
CA LEU A 39 12.08 -17.95 7.48
C LEU A 39 13.62 -18.00 7.47
N GLY A 40 14.25 -18.64 8.47
CA GLY A 40 15.71 -18.75 8.58
C GLY A 40 16.34 -19.60 7.48
N ASP A 41 15.61 -20.60 6.97
CA ASP A 41 16.07 -21.45 5.87
C ASP A 41 16.06 -20.72 4.51
N ARG A 42 15.21 -19.70 4.37
CA ARG A 42 15.05 -18.94 3.12
C ARG A 42 15.78 -17.60 3.10
N LEU A 43 16.02 -17.02 4.27
CA LEU A 43 16.53 -15.66 4.42
C LEU A 43 17.80 -15.64 5.27
N ASP A 44 18.74 -14.77 4.94
CA ASP A 44 19.91 -14.51 5.78
C ASP A 44 19.51 -13.57 6.95
N ILE A 45 18.87 -14.16 7.96
CA ILE A 45 18.36 -13.47 9.15
C ILE A 45 18.64 -14.28 10.42
N ARG A 46 18.67 -13.59 11.55
CA ARG A 46 18.70 -14.23 12.86
C ARG A 46 17.28 -14.50 13.35
N THR A 47 17.05 -15.64 13.96
CA THR A 47 15.76 -16.00 14.56
C THR A 47 15.90 -16.26 16.05
N VAL A 48 14.91 -15.85 16.85
CA VAL A 48 14.86 -16.07 18.30
C VAL A 48 13.47 -16.54 18.69
N GLN A 49 13.38 -17.74 19.26
CA GLN A 49 12.10 -18.26 19.73
C GLN A 49 11.80 -17.76 21.14
N GLY A 50 10.65 -17.09 21.33
CA GLY A 50 10.21 -16.64 22.64
C GLY A 50 9.08 -15.63 22.58
N ARG A 51 8.61 -15.21 23.77
CA ARG A 51 7.57 -14.17 23.87
C ARG A 51 8.18 -12.79 23.66
N ALA A 52 7.67 -12.09 22.68
CA ALA A 52 8.17 -10.79 22.21
C ALA A 52 8.22 -9.68 23.30
N SER A 53 7.35 -9.75 24.31
CA SER A 53 7.33 -8.79 25.43
C SER A 53 8.31 -9.07 26.55
N PHE A 54 9.06 -10.20 26.51
CA PHE A 54 9.98 -10.57 27.59
C PHE A 54 11.35 -9.89 27.39
N PRO A 55 11.86 -9.16 28.42
CA PRO A 55 13.16 -8.47 28.33
C PRO A 55 14.33 -9.40 28.00
N THR A 56 14.31 -10.64 28.51
CA THR A 56 15.34 -11.64 28.21
C THR A 56 15.35 -12.05 26.76
N VAL A 57 14.18 -12.20 26.14
CA VAL A 57 14.02 -12.52 24.72
C VAL A 57 14.46 -11.37 23.83
N LEU A 58 14.07 -10.13 24.19
CA LEU A 58 14.51 -8.94 23.47
C LEU A 58 16.03 -8.76 23.54
N ARG A 59 16.67 -9.02 24.70
CA ARG A 59 18.14 -9.00 24.81
C ARG A 59 18.79 -10.07 23.93
N GLN A 60 18.24 -11.30 23.90
CA GLN A 60 18.72 -12.35 23.01
C GLN A 60 18.56 -11.97 21.53
N ALA A 61 17.53 -11.21 21.20
CA ALA A 61 17.32 -10.68 19.84
C ALA A 61 18.28 -9.52 19.48
N GLY A 62 19.07 -9.01 20.44
CA GLY A 62 20.04 -7.93 20.19
C GLY A 62 19.47 -6.54 20.46
N ALA A 63 18.51 -6.41 21.39
CA ALA A 63 17.88 -5.12 21.70
C ALA A 63 18.86 -4.09 22.31
N ASP A 64 19.99 -4.53 22.90
CA ASP A 64 20.99 -3.65 23.50
C ASP A 64 21.61 -2.67 22.48
N ASP A 65 21.62 -2.99 21.20
CA ASP A 65 22.19 -2.16 20.13
C ASP A 65 21.31 -2.09 18.86
N ALA A 66 20.03 -2.39 19.00
CA ALA A 66 19.07 -2.30 17.90
C ALA A 66 18.73 -0.84 17.55
N ASP A 67 18.76 -0.52 16.25
CA ASP A 67 18.34 0.78 15.73
C ASP A 67 16.80 0.92 15.73
N MET A 68 16.10 -0.20 15.54
CA MET A 68 14.64 -0.21 15.36
C MET A 68 14.01 -1.50 15.90
N LEU A 69 12.82 -1.37 16.48
CA LEU A 69 11.93 -2.46 16.84
C LEU A 69 10.61 -2.33 16.11
N VAL A 70 10.19 -3.39 15.41
CA VAL A 70 8.91 -3.46 14.70
C VAL A 70 8.05 -4.55 15.32
N ALA A 71 7.07 -4.17 16.13
CA ALA A 71 6.18 -5.08 16.84
C ALA A 71 4.88 -5.30 16.05
N VAL A 72 4.78 -6.44 15.37
CA VAL A 72 3.66 -6.80 14.47
C VAL A 72 3.07 -8.19 14.81
N THR A 73 3.08 -8.54 16.09
CA THR A 73 2.44 -9.77 16.58
C THR A 73 0.91 -9.69 16.45
N ASN A 74 0.22 -10.75 16.78
CA ASN A 74 -1.26 -10.81 16.77
C ASN A 74 -1.92 -10.23 18.04
N SER A 75 -1.15 -9.66 19.00
CA SER A 75 -1.67 -9.03 20.21
C SER A 75 -1.19 -7.59 20.32
N ASP A 76 -2.14 -6.66 20.36
CA ASP A 76 -1.89 -5.23 20.54
C ASP A 76 -1.15 -4.96 21.85
N GLU A 77 -1.56 -5.63 22.94
CA GLU A 77 -0.93 -5.50 24.27
C GLU A 77 0.52 -5.99 24.24
N THR A 78 0.80 -7.13 23.58
CA THR A 78 2.18 -7.63 23.41
C THR A 78 3.03 -6.62 22.66
N ASN A 79 2.49 -6.03 21.59
CA ASN A 79 3.20 -5.04 20.78
C ASN A 79 3.50 -3.77 21.59
N MET A 80 2.51 -3.24 22.33
CA MET A 80 2.69 -2.08 23.21
C MET A 80 3.69 -2.33 24.33
N VAL A 81 3.58 -3.47 25.03
CA VAL A 81 4.51 -3.85 26.10
C VAL A 81 5.93 -4.05 25.57
N ALA A 82 6.10 -4.65 24.40
CA ALA A 82 7.42 -4.82 23.79
C ALA A 82 8.08 -3.47 23.47
N CYS A 83 7.32 -2.50 22.95
CA CYS A 83 7.80 -1.14 22.72
C CYS A 83 8.18 -0.43 24.03
N GLN A 84 7.37 -0.62 25.10
CA GLN A 84 7.70 -0.08 26.42
C GLN A 84 9.01 -0.65 26.98
N VAL A 85 9.20 -1.95 26.88
CA VAL A 85 10.44 -2.63 27.33
C VAL A 85 11.63 -2.16 26.51
N ALA A 86 11.49 -2.07 25.17
CA ALA A 86 12.53 -1.59 24.27
C ALA A 86 12.95 -0.15 24.59
N HIS A 87 11.99 0.72 24.89
CA HIS A 87 12.26 2.10 25.30
C HIS A 87 12.98 2.18 26.65
N THR A 88 12.41 1.51 27.67
CA THR A 88 12.84 1.71 29.05
C THR A 88 14.16 1.00 29.40
N LEU A 89 14.38 -0.20 28.85
CA LEU A 89 15.54 -1.04 29.20
C LEU A 89 16.66 -1.00 28.16
N PHE A 90 16.31 -0.79 26.89
CA PHE A 90 17.27 -0.89 25.78
C PHE A 90 17.47 0.43 25.04
N HIS A 91 16.65 1.45 25.31
CA HIS A 91 16.71 2.77 24.68
C HIS A 91 16.67 2.71 23.14
N THR A 92 15.94 1.72 22.60
CA THR A 92 15.80 1.56 21.15
C THR A 92 15.25 2.85 20.53
N PRO A 93 15.93 3.46 19.53
CA PRO A 93 15.57 4.78 19.01
C PRO A 93 14.19 4.80 18.37
N THR A 94 13.88 3.82 17.51
CA THR A 94 12.61 3.79 16.77
C THR A 94 11.80 2.55 17.13
N LYS A 95 10.55 2.77 17.51
CA LYS A 95 9.60 1.72 17.90
C LYS A 95 8.31 1.85 17.09
N ILE A 96 8.02 0.82 16.30
CA ILE A 96 6.83 0.72 15.46
C ILE A 96 5.93 -0.36 16.03
N ALA A 97 4.64 -0.07 16.23
CA ALA A 97 3.70 -1.05 16.75
C ALA A 97 2.46 -1.17 15.87
N ARG A 98 2.06 -2.42 15.62
CA ARG A 98 0.74 -2.74 15.11
C ARG A 98 -0.29 -2.65 16.24
N VAL A 99 -1.30 -1.79 16.06
CA VAL A 99 -2.45 -1.65 16.96
C VAL A 99 -3.72 -1.68 16.12
N ARG A 100 -4.60 -2.64 16.40
CA ARG A 100 -5.84 -2.88 15.64
C ARG A 100 -7.06 -2.32 16.33
N GLU A 101 -7.08 -2.39 17.66
CA GLU A 101 -8.22 -1.97 18.47
C GLU A 101 -8.41 -0.45 18.41
N ALA A 102 -9.55 -0.03 17.87
CA ALA A 102 -9.87 1.39 17.68
C ALA A 102 -9.91 2.16 19.01
N ALA A 103 -10.30 1.51 20.11
CA ALA A 103 -10.36 2.13 21.44
C ALA A 103 -9.00 2.66 21.92
N TYR A 104 -7.89 2.06 21.48
CA TYR A 104 -6.55 2.59 21.77
C TYR A 104 -6.20 3.82 20.93
N LEU A 105 -6.79 3.95 19.73
CA LEU A 105 -6.44 5.01 18.77
C LEU A 105 -7.28 6.28 18.96
N THR A 106 -8.48 6.18 19.54
CA THR A 106 -9.42 7.30 19.68
C THR A 106 -9.07 8.29 20.79
N ARG A 107 -8.27 7.88 21.79
CA ARG A 107 -7.85 8.76 22.89
C ARG A 107 -6.46 9.32 22.60
N GLY A 108 -6.39 10.58 22.21
CA GLY A 108 -5.12 11.30 22.06
C GLY A 108 -4.30 11.26 23.36
N GLY A 109 -2.98 11.07 23.25
CA GLY A 109 -2.04 11.10 24.36
C GLY A 109 -1.68 9.74 24.98
N LEU A 110 -2.21 8.61 24.49
CA LEU A 110 -1.77 7.29 24.96
C LEU A 110 -0.39 6.91 24.43
N PHE A 111 -0.11 7.26 23.17
CA PHE A 111 1.13 6.92 22.48
C PHE A 111 2.09 8.11 22.47
N ASN A 112 2.97 8.15 23.46
CA ASN A 112 4.06 9.13 23.61
C ASN A 112 5.11 8.56 24.56
N ASN A 113 6.25 9.23 24.69
CA ASN A 113 7.36 8.76 25.49
C ASN A 113 7.08 8.73 27.01
N ASP A 114 6.09 9.46 27.49
CA ASP A 114 5.70 9.50 28.91
C ASP A 114 4.68 8.41 29.28
N ALA A 115 3.97 7.85 28.28
CA ALA A 115 2.98 6.81 28.48
C ALA A 115 3.41 5.50 27.78
N ILE A 116 2.94 5.25 26.56
CA ILE A 116 3.35 4.08 25.76
C ILE A 116 4.24 4.58 24.60
N PRO A 117 5.55 4.34 24.63
CA PRO A 117 6.52 4.92 23.71
C PRO A 117 6.51 4.18 22.36
N VAL A 118 5.52 4.46 21.56
CA VAL A 118 5.41 4.02 20.17
C VAL A 118 5.58 5.24 19.27
N ASP A 119 6.60 5.21 18.41
CA ASP A 119 6.90 6.32 17.52
C ASP A 119 5.99 6.29 16.28
N VAL A 120 5.64 5.08 15.83
CA VAL A 120 4.77 4.86 14.66
C VAL A 120 3.73 3.80 14.96
N LEU A 121 2.45 4.15 14.75
CA LEU A 121 1.33 3.22 14.84
C LEU A 121 0.92 2.73 13.46
N ILE A 122 0.72 1.41 13.33
CA ILE A 122 0.26 0.80 12.09
C ILE A 122 -1.02 0.01 12.35
N SER A 123 -2.04 0.32 11.56
CA SER A 123 -3.26 -0.46 11.47
C SER A 123 -3.39 -1.02 10.05
N PRO A 124 -2.97 -2.28 9.79
CA PRO A 124 -3.10 -2.91 8.48
C PRO A 124 -4.53 -2.87 7.94
N GLU A 125 -5.50 -3.04 8.82
CA GLU A 125 -6.92 -3.01 8.49
C GLU A 125 -7.33 -1.63 7.95
N GLN A 126 -6.86 -0.55 8.56
CA GLN A 126 -7.12 0.81 8.08
C GLN A 126 -6.42 1.11 6.75
N VAL A 127 -5.18 0.63 6.60
CA VAL A 127 -4.43 0.78 5.33
C VAL A 127 -5.17 0.11 4.18
N VAL A 128 -5.65 -1.13 4.39
CA VAL A 128 -6.41 -1.87 3.39
C VAL A 128 -7.78 -1.23 3.12
N THR A 129 -8.49 -0.80 4.16
CA THR A 129 -9.77 -0.08 4.03
C THR A 129 -9.61 1.17 3.16
N ASN A 130 -8.60 1.99 3.44
CA ASN A 130 -8.30 3.20 2.66
C ASN A 130 -7.92 2.87 1.21
N TYR A 131 -7.18 1.78 1.00
CA TYR A 131 -6.82 1.32 -0.34
C TYR A 131 -8.06 0.92 -1.16
N ILE A 132 -8.95 0.11 -0.58
CA ILE A 132 -10.21 -0.30 -1.22
C ILE A 132 -11.11 0.90 -1.51
N LYS A 133 -11.26 1.81 -0.53
CA LYS A 133 -12.03 3.04 -0.70
C LYS A 133 -11.57 3.85 -1.91
N ARG A 134 -10.25 4.04 -2.07
CA ARG A 134 -9.70 4.74 -3.24
C ARG A 134 -10.04 4.05 -4.56
N LEU A 135 -10.00 2.71 -4.61
CA LEU A 135 -10.40 1.96 -5.79
C LEU A 135 -11.89 2.13 -6.12
N ILE A 136 -12.76 2.20 -5.09
CA ILE A 136 -14.19 2.46 -5.26
C ILE A 136 -14.42 3.87 -5.81
N GLU A 137 -13.68 4.86 -5.34
CA GLU A 137 -13.78 6.27 -5.77
C GLU A 137 -13.24 6.50 -7.19
N HIS A 138 -12.41 5.57 -7.72
CA HIS A 138 -11.83 5.65 -9.06
C HIS A 138 -12.20 4.44 -9.93
N PRO A 139 -13.45 4.39 -10.44
CA PRO A 139 -13.92 3.27 -11.23
C PRO A 139 -13.00 2.98 -12.43
N GLY A 140 -12.56 1.74 -12.54
CA GLY A 140 -11.65 1.31 -13.61
C GLY A 140 -10.15 1.41 -13.28
N ALA A 141 -9.77 2.00 -12.16
CA ALA A 141 -8.40 1.93 -11.67
C ALA A 141 -8.06 0.51 -11.17
N LEU A 142 -6.83 0.09 -11.40
CA LEU A 142 -6.24 -1.14 -10.85
C LEU A 142 -5.50 -0.86 -9.53
N GLN A 143 -4.93 0.33 -9.41
CA GLN A 143 -4.23 0.81 -8.23
C GLN A 143 -4.36 2.32 -8.14
N VAL A 144 -4.53 2.86 -6.92
CA VAL A 144 -4.57 4.30 -6.65
C VAL A 144 -3.73 4.60 -5.41
N ILE A 145 -2.77 5.48 -5.56
CA ILE A 145 -1.82 5.88 -4.51
C ILE A 145 -1.84 7.39 -4.38
N ASP A 146 -2.00 7.87 -3.14
CA ASP A 146 -1.92 9.29 -2.82
C ASP A 146 -0.49 9.67 -2.44
N PHE A 147 -0.04 10.86 -2.87
CA PHE A 147 1.20 11.50 -2.49
C PHE A 147 0.94 12.91 -1.98
N ALA A 148 1.81 13.40 -1.09
CA ALA A 148 1.70 14.73 -0.49
C ALA A 148 0.27 15.00 0.02
N GLU A 149 -0.22 14.14 0.93
CA GLU A 149 -1.56 14.23 1.53
C GLU A 149 -2.71 14.24 0.51
N GLY A 150 -2.50 13.61 -0.64
CA GLY A 150 -3.51 13.48 -1.70
C GLY A 150 -3.56 14.64 -2.69
N LYS A 151 -2.55 15.51 -2.72
CA LYS A 151 -2.42 16.58 -3.75
C LYS A 151 -2.12 15.99 -5.12
N ALA A 152 -1.23 15.01 -5.18
CA ALA A 152 -0.94 14.21 -6.36
C ALA A 152 -1.39 12.76 -6.17
N GLN A 153 -1.82 12.15 -7.26
CA GLN A 153 -2.18 10.73 -7.29
C GLN A 153 -1.44 10.00 -8.41
N LEU A 154 -0.97 8.80 -8.10
CA LEU A 154 -0.53 7.81 -9.07
C LEU A 154 -1.66 6.81 -9.27
N VAL A 155 -2.07 6.62 -10.50
CA VAL A 155 -3.16 5.70 -10.85
C VAL A 155 -2.68 4.72 -11.90
N ALA A 156 -2.96 3.44 -11.68
CA ALA A 156 -2.78 2.38 -12.66
C ALA A 156 -4.11 2.07 -13.35
N VAL A 157 -4.10 2.02 -14.65
CA VAL A 157 -5.24 1.58 -15.46
C VAL A 157 -4.80 0.58 -16.50
N LYS A 158 -5.71 -0.30 -16.89
CA LYS A 158 -5.54 -1.16 -18.05
C LYS A 158 -5.96 -0.38 -19.31
N ALA A 159 -5.08 -0.33 -20.29
CA ALA A 159 -5.37 0.26 -21.59
C ALA A 159 -6.31 -0.66 -22.38
N TYR A 160 -7.45 -0.15 -22.82
CA TYR A 160 -8.42 -0.91 -23.60
C TYR A 160 -8.46 -0.43 -25.03
N TYR A 161 -8.68 -1.37 -25.94
CA TYR A 161 -8.90 -1.06 -27.35
C TYR A 161 -9.99 0.01 -27.54
N GLY A 162 -9.66 1.08 -28.23
CA GLY A 162 -10.58 2.22 -28.41
C GLY A 162 -10.38 3.37 -27.42
N GLY A 163 -9.43 3.26 -26.46
CA GLY A 163 -8.96 4.44 -25.70
C GLY A 163 -8.22 5.40 -26.63
N PRO A 164 -8.42 6.73 -26.50
CA PRO A 164 -7.84 7.73 -27.42
C PRO A 164 -6.33 7.60 -27.63
N LEU A 165 -5.59 7.29 -26.55
CA LEU A 165 -4.13 7.17 -26.59
C LEU A 165 -3.63 5.75 -26.89
N VAL A 166 -4.50 4.75 -26.97
CA VAL A 166 -4.13 3.37 -27.28
C VAL A 166 -3.78 3.24 -28.76
N GLY A 167 -2.57 2.75 -29.06
CA GLY A 167 -1.99 2.74 -30.40
C GLY A 167 -1.25 4.02 -30.76
N GLN A 168 -1.18 5.01 -29.86
CA GLN A 168 -0.50 6.28 -30.05
C GLN A 168 0.79 6.35 -29.22
N GLN A 169 1.69 7.27 -29.60
CA GLN A 169 2.92 7.53 -28.85
C GLN A 169 2.64 8.43 -27.63
N LEU A 170 3.37 8.22 -26.54
CA LEU A 170 3.20 9.00 -25.30
C LEU A 170 3.33 10.52 -25.49
N ARG A 171 4.17 10.98 -26.44
CA ARG A 171 4.31 12.43 -26.72
C ARG A 171 2.98 13.08 -27.18
N GLN A 172 2.05 12.31 -27.75
CA GLN A 172 0.74 12.80 -28.19
C GLN A 172 -0.20 13.09 -27.01
N LEU A 173 0.11 12.60 -25.80
CA LEU A 173 -0.68 12.89 -24.61
C LEU A 173 -0.85 14.41 -24.37
N ARG A 174 0.19 15.20 -24.64
CA ARG A 174 0.12 16.68 -24.56
C ARG A 174 -0.78 17.30 -25.62
N GLU A 175 -0.87 16.70 -26.79
CA GLU A 175 -1.74 17.18 -27.87
C GLU A 175 -3.21 16.91 -27.55
N HIS A 176 -3.50 15.75 -26.92
CA HIS A 176 -4.85 15.37 -26.50
C HIS A 176 -5.32 16.17 -25.29
N MET A 177 -4.43 16.47 -24.35
CA MET A 177 -4.75 17.14 -23.10
C MET A 177 -3.82 18.32 -22.84
N PRO A 178 -3.89 19.42 -23.62
CA PRO A 178 -2.93 20.53 -23.53
C PRO A 178 -2.98 21.29 -22.19
N ASN A 179 -4.09 21.19 -21.45
CA ASN A 179 -4.31 21.88 -20.16
C ASN A 179 -4.19 20.94 -18.95
N VAL A 180 -3.81 19.68 -19.15
CA VAL A 180 -3.69 18.68 -18.08
C VAL A 180 -2.26 18.20 -17.99
N GLU A 181 -1.58 18.61 -16.93
CA GLU A 181 -0.25 18.14 -16.65
C GLU A 181 -0.28 16.71 -16.07
N THR A 182 0.37 15.78 -16.74
CA THR A 182 0.50 14.40 -16.34
C THR A 182 1.76 13.76 -16.92
N ARG A 183 2.24 12.71 -16.25
CA ARG A 183 3.35 11.89 -16.72
C ARG A 183 3.03 10.41 -16.55
N VAL A 184 3.33 9.62 -17.57
CA VAL A 184 3.35 8.17 -17.45
C VAL A 184 4.62 7.76 -16.70
N ALA A 185 4.42 7.11 -15.56
CA ALA A 185 5.49 6.74 -14.64
C ALA A 185 6.09 5.37 -14.96
N ALA A 186 5.23 4.41 -15.33
CA ALA A 186 5.61 3.06 -15.70
C ALA A 186 4.55 2.45 -16.63
N ILE A 187 4.97 1.53 -17.49
CA ILE A 187 4.08 0.68 -18.28
C ILE A 187 4.49 -0.77 -18.04
N PHE A 188 3.52 -1.64 -17.85
CA PHE A 188 3.76 -3.08 -17.79
C PHE A 188 3.01 -3.75 -18.94
N ARG A 189 3.76 -4.43 -19.78
CA ARG A 189 3.27 -5.19 -20.93
C ARG A 189 3.62 -6.67 -20.76
N ARG A 190 2.59 -7.53 -20.67
CA ARG A 190 2.81 -8.98 -20.46
C ARG A 190 3.79 -9.26 -19.32
N ASP A 191 3.56 -8.64 -18.17
CA ASP A 191 4.36 -8.73 -16.95
C ASP A 191 5.79 -8.15 -17.00
N ARG A 192 6.16 -7.49 -18.10
CA ARG A 192 7.47 -6.85 -18.24
C ARG A 192 7.36 -5.33 -18.10
N PRO A 193 8.21 -4.70 -17.28
CA PRO A 193 8.25 -3.25 -17.18
C PRO A 193 8.84 -2.66 -18.47
N ILE A 194 8.23 -1.58 -18.93
CA ILE A 194 8.71 -0.74 -20.03
C ILE A 194 8.97 0.64 -19.45
N LEU A 195 10.19 1.15 -19.67
CA LEU A 195 10.52 2.53 -19.29
C LEU A 195 9.83 3.48 -20.28
N PRO A 196 8.91 4.37 -19.83
CA PRO A 196 8.18 5.24 -20.73
C PRO A 196 9.11 6.29 -21.38
N GLN A 197 9.08 6.36 -22.70
CA GLN A 197 9.74 7.41 -23.50
C GLN A 197 8.71 8.07 -24.41
N GLY A 198 9.04 9.25 -24.95
CA GLY A 198 8.09 10.00 -25.79
C GLY A 198 7.60 9.24 -27.03
N ASP A 199 8.40 8.32 -27.57
CA ASP A 199 8.08 7.47 -28.72
C ASP A 199 7.46 6.11 -28.34
N THR A 200 7.36 5.80 -27.04
CA THR A 200 6.71 4.58 -26.54
C THR A 200 5.24 4.58 -26.97
N VAL A 201 4.81 3.51 -27.63
CA VAL A 201 3.41 3.30 -28.05
C VAL A 201 2.70 2.52 -26.95
N ILE A 202 1.52 2.99 -26.53
CA ILE A 202 0.63 2.28 -25.63
C ILE A 202 -0.13 1.23 -26.41
N GLU A 203 -0.05 -0.03 -26.00
CA GLU A 203 -0.82 -1.14 -26.60
C GLU A 203 -2.04 -1.48 -25.73
N ALA A 204 -3.04 -2.11 -26.35
CA ALA A 204 -4.14 -2.67 -25.60
C ALA A 204 -3.61 -3.72 -24.60
N ASP A 205 -4.25 -3.81 -23.45
CA ASP A 205 -3.86 -4.63 -22.29
C ASP A 205 -2.61 -4.18 -21.53
N ASP A 206 -1.93 -3.08 -21.92
CA ASP A 206 -0.90 -2.48 -21.10
C ASP A 206 -1.50 -2.00 -19.76
N GLU A 207 -0.78 -2.24 -18.67
CA GLU A 207 -1.04 -1.59 -17.39
C GLU A 207 -0.22 -0.30 -17.33
N VAL A 208 -0.89 0.84 -17.42
CA VAL A 208 -0.26 2.16 -17.48
C VAL A 208 -0.40 2.88 -16.15
N PHE A 209 0.73 3.21 -15.56
CA PHE A 209 0.83 4.01 -14.34
C PHE A 209 1.10 5.46 -14.70
N PHE A 210 0.24 6.35 -14.30
CA PHE A 210 0.43 7.78 -14.52
C PHE A 210 0.23 8.59 -13.25
N ILE A 211 0.96 9.70 -13.15
CA ILE A 211 0.89 10.65 -12.04
C ILE A 211 0.31 11.97 -12.54
N ALA A 212 -0.60 12.53 -11.76
CA ALA A 212 -1.18 13.85 -12.01
C ALA A 212 -1.70 14.47 -10.70
N ALA A 213 -2.06 15.75 -10.74
CA ALA A 213 -2.84 16.35 -9.67
C ALA A 213 -4.19 15.62 -9.53
N LYS A 214 -4.66 15.46 -8.31
CA LYS A 214 -5.90 14.70 -8.00
C LYS A 214 -7.10 15.14 -8.86
N ALA A 215 -7.24 16.46 -9.09
CA ALA A 215 -8.33 17.00 -9.92
C ALA A 215 -8.29 16.52 -11.39
N ASN A 216 -7.12 16.14 -11.89
CA ASN A 216 -6.88 15.79 -13.29
C ASN A 216 -6.96 14.28 -13.57
N ILE A 217 -6.95 13.44 -12.53
CA ILE A 217 -6.87 11.97 -12.66
C ILE A 217 -7.96 11.41 -13.58
N ARG A 218 -9.21 11.87 -13.43
CA ARG A 218 -10.33 11.38 -14.24
C ARG A 218 -10.15 11.71 -15.73
N ALA A 219 -9.64 12.88 -16.05
CA ALA A 219 -9.35 13.27 -17.43
C ALA A 219 -8.27 12.38 -18.03
N VAL A 220 -7.19 12.11 -17.29
CA VAL A 220 -6.11 11.22 -17.77
C VAL A 220 -6.59 9.79 -17.96
N MET A 221 -7.41 9.27 -17.03
CA MET A 221 -7.99 7.93 -17.17
C MET A 221 -8.81 7.79 -18.46
N SER A 222 -9.52 8.85 -18.88
CA SER A 222 -10.34 8.80 -20.10
C SER A 222 -9.54 8.66 -21.40
N GLU A 223 -8.26 9.04 -21.39
CA GLU A 223 -7.35 8.84 -22.53
C GLU A 223 -6.93 7.37 -22.74
N MET A 224 -6.93 6.59 -21.67
CA MET A 224 -6.52 5.18 -21.71
C MET A 224 -7.67 4.24 -21.98
N ARG A 225 -8.89 4.67 -21.62
CA ARG A 225 -10.09 3.84 -21.69
C ARG A 225 -11.37 4.66 -21.62
N ARG A 226 -12.49 4.10 -22.07
CA ARG A 226 -13.80 4.63 -21.72
C ARG A 226 -13.98 4.50 -20.21
N LEU A 227 -14.33 5.62 -19.54
CA LEU A 227 -14.56 5.62 -18.10
C LEU A 227 -15.72 4.72 -17.71
N ASP A 228 -15.54 3.93 -16.66
CA ASP A 228 -16.63 3.20 -16.04
C ASP A 228 -17.63 4.18 -15.39
N GLU A 229 -18.88 3.76 -15.30
CA GLU A 229 -19.88 4.52 -14.53
C GLU A 229 -19.52 4.53 -13.06
N THR A 230 -19.96 5.57 -12.35
CA THR A 230 -19.80 5.64 -10.89
C THR A 230 -20.57 4.50 -10.23
N TYR A 231 -19.90 3.81 -9.32
CA TYR A 231 -20.51 2.73 -8.55
C TYR A 231 -21.62 3.27 -7.64
N LYS A 232 -22.65 2.47 -7.39
CA LYS A 232 -23.76 2.80 -6.49
C LYS A 232 -24.07 1.68 -5.51
N ARG A 233 -24.01 0.42 -5.96
CA ARG A 233 -24.37 -0.77 -5.19
C ARG A 233 -23.14 -1.62 -4.91
N ILE A 234 -22.86 -1.79 -3.63
CA ILE A 234 -21.66 -2.50 -3.16
C ILE A 234 -22.11 -3.64 -2.25
N VAL A 235 -21.63 -4.84 -2.53
CA VAL A 235 -21.84 -6.02 -1.69
C VAL A 235 -20.50 -6.44 -1.09
N ILE A 236 -20.44 -6.56 0.22
CA ILE A 236 -19.26 -6.94 1.00
C ILE A 236 -19.51 -8.34 1.59
N ALA A 237 -18.67 -9.29 1.25
CA ALA A 237 -18.61 -10.61 1.86
C ALA A 237 -17.59 -10.59 2.99
N GLY A 238 -18.06 -10.72 4.24
CA GLY A 238 -17.28 -10.68 5.46
C GLY A 238 -17.45 -9.38 6.25
N GLY A 239 -18.08 -9.50 7.43
CA GLY A 239 -18.31 -8.41 8.38
C GLY A 239 -17.18 -8.27 9.42
N GLY A 240 -15.95 -8.69 9.12
CA GLY A 240 -14.77 -8.51 9.95
C GLY A 240 -14.36 -7.04 10.09
N GLN A 241 -13.18 -6.77 10.67
CA GLN A 241 -12.73 -5.39 10.92
C GLN A 241 -12.59 -4.56 9.63
N ILE A 242 -12.11 -5.16 8.53
CA ILE A 242 -11.97 -4.46 7.24
C ILE A 242 -13.36 -4.18 6.65
N GLY A 243 -14.26 -5.19 6.65
CA GLY A 243 -15.60 -5.04 6.09
C GLY A 243 -16.44 -4.01 6.84
N GLU A 244 -16.41 -4.01 8.17
CA GLU A 244 -17.06 -3.02 9.02
C GLU A 244 -16.56 -1.60 8.74
N ARG A 245 -15.24 -1.38 8.87
CA ARG A 245 -14.61 -0.06 8.63
C ARG A 245 -14.86 0.47 7.22
N LEU A 246 -14.86 -0.43 6.23
CA LEU A 246 -15.14 -0.04 4.86
C LEU A 246 -16.62 0.37 4.72
N ALA A 247 -17.56 -0.43 5.24
CA ALA A 247 -18.98 -0.10 5.19
C ALA A 247 -19.25 1.26 5.85
N GLU A 248 -18.77 1.48 7.07
CA GLU A 248 -18.86 2.75 7.78
C GLU A 248 -18.31 3.93 6.94
N ALA A 249 -17.17 3.73 6.29
CA ALA A 249 -16.51 4.78 5.51
C ALA A 249 -17.22 5.14 4.19
N ILE A 250 -18.11 4.25 3.68
CA ILE A 250 -18.72 4.44 2.35
C ILE A 250 -20.26 4.47 2.38
N GLU A 251 -20.94 3.99 3.42
CA GLU A 251 -22.39 3.84 3.46
C GLU A 251 -23.16 5.15 3.30
N SER A 252 -22.56 6.28 3.62
CA SER A 252 -23.17 7.61 3.39
C SER A 252 -23.31 8.00 1.91
N ARG A 253 -22.55 7.31 1.02
CA ARG A 253 -22.48 7.63 -0.43
C ARG A 253 -22.96 6.51 -1.33
N TYR A 254 -22.94 5.27 -0.84
CA TYR A 254 -23.21 4.06 -1.60
C TYR A 254 -24.28 3.22 -0.90
N GLN A 255 -25.01 2.43 -1.67
CA GLN A 255 -25.89 1.38 -1.14
C GLN A 255 -25.03 0.17 -0.80
N VAL A 256 -24.82 -0.09 0.47
CA VAL A 256 -23.95 -1.15 0.97
C VAL A 256 -24.75 -2.30 1.54
N LYS A 257 -24.39 -3.52 1.18
CA LYS A 257 -24.85 -4.76 1.82
C LYS A 257 -23.64 -5.52 2.35
N ILE A 258 -23.73 -6.08 3.57
CA ILE A 258 -22.72 -6.98 4.14
C ILE A 258 -23.35 -8.37 4.28
N ILE A 259 -22.67 -9.40 3.79
CA ILE A 259 -23.00 -10.81 4.04
C ILE A 259 -22.03 -11.34 5.09
N GLU A 260 -22.55 -11.80 6.23
CA GLU A 260 -21.77 -12.30 7.36
C GLU A 260 -22.37 -13.61 7.89
N MET A 261 -21.53 -14.59 8.18
CA MET A 261 -21.99 -15.91 8.65
C MET A 261 -22.30 -15.95 10.13
N ASN A 262 -21.60 -15.15 10.95
CA ASN A 262 -21.72 -15.17 12.40
C ASN A 262 -22.94 -14.36 12.87
N PRO A 263 -23.97 -14.99 13.51
CA PRO A 263 -25.17 -14.28 13.94
C PRO A 263 -24.94 -13.19 14.98
N ALA A 264 -23.95 -13.38 15.88
CA ALA A 264 -23.60 -12.38 16.86
C ALA A 264 -22.95 -11.15 16.22
N ARG A 265 -22.11 -11.38 15.21
CA ARG A 265 -21.47 -10.32 14.43
C ARG A 265 -22.50 -9.58 13.57
N CYS A 266 -23.46 -10.28 12.96
CA CYS A 266 -24.54 -9.64 12.22
C CYS A 266 -25.32 -8.65 13.10
N ARG A 267 -25.69 -9.05 14.32
CA ARG A 267 -26.40 -8.17 15.28
C ARG A 267 -25.56 -6.94 15.62
N TYR A 268 -24.29 -7.15 15.96
CA TYR A 268 -23.38 -6.05 16.26
C TYR A 268 -23.28 -5.04 15.09
N LEU A 269 -23.09 -5.54 13.87
CA LEU A 269 -23.01 -4.68 12.67
C LEU A 269 -24.31 -3.92 12.40
N SER A 270 -25.46 -4.58 12.60
CA SER A 270 -26.78 -3.93 12.45
C SER A 270 -27.04 -2.85 13.50
N ASP A 271 -26.43 -2.96 14.67
CA ASP A 271 -26.52 -1.95 15.73
C ASP A 271 -25.52 -0.79 15.54
N THR A 272 -24.44 -1.03 14.82
CA THR A 272 -23.30 -0.08 14.68
C THR A 272 -23.36 0.72 13.39
N LEU A 273 -23.80 0.11 12.28
CA LEU A 273 -23.85 0.74 10.96
C LEU A 273 -25.20 1.44 10.73
N ASP A 274 -25.17 2.64 10.16
CA ASP A 274 -26.36 3.49 10.05
C ASP A 274 -27.26 3.12 8.86
N SER A 275 -26.70 2.80 7.69
CA SER A 275 -27.47 2.60 6.46
C SER A 275 -27.10 1.31 5.69
N THR A 276 -26.14 0.55 6.18
CA THR A 276 -25.72 -0.72 5.59
C THR A 276 -26.72 -1.84 5.93
N VAL A 277 -27.14 -2.59 4.91
CA VAL A 277 -27.98 -3.79 5.09
C VAL A 277 -27.10 -4.97 5.46
N VAL A 278 -27.35 -5.60 6.60
CA VAL A 278 -26.61 -6.77 7.07
C VAL A 278 -27.42 -8.04 6.85
N LEU A 279 -26.84 -8.96 6.08
CA LEU A 279 -27.44 -10.24 5.69
C LEU A 279 -26.71 -11.38 6.39
N GLN A 280 -27.43 -12.22 7.11
CA GLN A 280 -26.86 -13.41 7.73
C GLN A 280 -26.81 -14.55 6.72
N GLY A 281 -25.63 -15.03 6.37
CA GLY A 281 -25.47 -16.17 5.46
C GLY A 281 -24.05 -16.33 4.94
N SER A 282 -23.87 -17.28 4.04
CA SER A 282 -22.62 -17.51 3.35
C SER A 282 -22.58 -16.73 2.04
N ALA A 283 -21.49 -16.03 1.79
CA ALA A 283 -21.27 -15.36 0.51
C ALA A 283 -21.02 -16.36 -0.66
N SER A 284 -20.84 -17.64 -0.36
CA SER A 284 -20.79 -18.72 -1.35
C SER A 284 -22.16 -19.40 -1.57
N ASP A 285 -23.22 -18.90 -0.91
CA ASP A 285 -24.58 -19.39 -1.15
C ASP A 285 -25.18 -18.72 -2.38
N ARG A 286 -25.40 -19.52 -3.42
CA ARG A 286 -25.93 -19.06 -4.69
C ARG A 286 -27.34 -18.48 -4.59
N ASP A 287 -28.18 -19.09 -3.79
CA ASP A 287 -29.59 -18.70 -3.70
C ASP A 287 -29.71 -17.36 -2.93
N LEU A 288 -28.94 -17.18 -1.88
CA LEU A 288 -28.83 -15.89 -1.18
C LEU A 288 -28.36 -14.78 -2.12
N LEU A 289 -27.31 -15.03 -2.92
CA LEU A 289 -26.80 -14.02 -3.86
C LEU A 289 -27.84 -13.65 -4.95
N LEU A 290 -28.64 -14.61 -5.41
CA LEU A 290 -29.70 -14.37 -6.38
C LEU A 290 -30.89 -13.61 -5.76
N GLU A 291 -31.32 -13.97 -4.55
CA GLU A 291 -32.39 -13.28 -3.81
C GLU A 291 -32.02 -11.80 -3.56
N GLU A 292 -30.73 -11.54 -3.30
CA GLU A 292 -30.22 -10.20 -3.06
C GLU A 292 -29.84 -9.42 -4.33
N ASN A 293 -30.19 -9.97 -5.50
CA ASN A 293 -29.97 -9.36 -6.82
C ASN A 293 -28.49 -9.01 -7.09
N ILE A 294 -27.58 -9.97 -6.90
CA ILE A 294 -26.13 -9.77 -7.09
C ILE A 294 -25.78 -9.26 -8.50
N ALA A 295 -26.60 -9.56 -9.52
CA ALA A 295 -26.41 -9.07 -10.90
C ALA A 295 -26.49 -7.53 -11.01
N ASP A 296 -27.16 -6.88 -10.07
CA ASP A 296 -27.26 -5.42 -10.00
C ASP A 296 -26.08 -4.78 -9.22
N ALA A 297 -25.24 -5.59 -8.57
CA ALA A 297 -24.08 -5.08 -7.83
C ALA A 297 -23.02 -4.51 -8.80
N ASP A 298 -22.64 -3.26 -8.53
CA ASP A 298 -21.53 -2.64 -9.27
C ASP A 298 -20.20 -3.24 -8.83
N ILE A 299 -20.07 -3.53 -7.51
CA ILE A 299 -18.88 -4.16 -6.91
C ILE A 299 -19.31 -5.24 -5.92
N PHE A 300 -18.67 -6.40 -6.01
CA PHE A 300 -18.63 -7.41 -4.96
C PHE A 300 -17.23 -7.46 -4.35
N LEU A 301 -17.14 -7.37 -3.03
CA LEU A 301 -15.89 -7.33 -2.25
C LEU A 301 -15.82 -8.55 -1.34
N ALA A 302 -14.87 -9.46 -1.56
CA ALA A 302 -14.62 -10.58 -0.66
C ALA A 302 -13.51 -10.21 0.33
N LEU A 303 -13.90 -9.96 1.60
CA LEU A 303 -13.06 -9.39 2.64
C LEU A 303 -12.99 -10.28 3.90
N THR A 304 -13.17 -11.60 3.75
CA THR A 304 -13.01 -12.53 4.87
C THR A 304 -11.53 -12.84 5.11
N ASN A 305 -11.22 -13.59 6.16
CA ASN A 305 -9.88 -14.06 6.47
C ASN A 305 -9.52 -15.41 5.81
N ASP A 306 -10.40 -15.94 4.98
CA ASP A 306 -10.27 -17.22 4.28
C ASP A 306 -10.12 -16.96 2.78
N ASP A 307 -8.93 -17.21 2.24
CA ASP A 307 -8.59 -16.91 0.84
C ASP A 307 -9.41 -17.75 -0.13
N GLU A 308 -9.65 -19.03 0.18
CA GLU A 308 -10.43 -19.94 -0.66
C GLU A 308 -11.91 -19.49 -0.72
N ALA A 309 -12.48 -19.13 0.43
CA ALA A 309 -13.85 -18.58 0.49
C ALA A 309 -13.94 -17.25 -0.27
N ASN A 310 -12.94 -16.39 -0.17
CA ASN A 310 -12.87 -15.13 -0.89
C ASN A 310 -12.81 -15.34 -2.40
N ILE A 311 -11.95 -16.24 -2.88
CA ILE A 311 -11.82 -16.57 -4.30
C ILE A 311 -13.13 -17.16 -4.84
N MET A 312 -13.67 -18.18 -4.15
CA MET A 312 -14.87 -18.89 -4.61
C MET A 312 -16.10 -18.00 -4.63
N SER A 313 -16.31 -17.18 -3.59
CA SER A 313 -17.44 -16.25 -3.56
C SER A 313 -17.32 -15.16 -4.62
N SER A 314 -16.10 -14.66 -4.90
CA SER A 314 -15.85 -13.69 -5.96
C SER A 314 -16.14 -14.26 -7.36
N LEU A 315 -15.67 -15.47 -7.65
CA LEU A 315 -15.94 -16.15 -8.91
C LEU A 315 -17.43 -16.43 -9.08
N LEU A 316 -18.13 -16.85 -8.01
CA LEU A 316 -19.57 -17.07 -8.02
C LEU A 316 -20.33 -15.77 -8.28
N ALA A 317 -20.01 -14.69 -7.55
CA ALA A 317 -20.64 -13.39 -7.74
C ALA A 317 -20.43 -12.86 -9.17
N LYS A 318 -19.21 -12.99 -9.71
CA LYS A 318 -18.90 -12.62 -11.10
C LYS A 318 -19.74 -13.40 -12.11
N ARG A 319 -19.83 -14.69 -11.93
CA ARG A 319 -20.64 -15.59 -12.78
C ARG A 319 -22.15 -15.30 -12.71
N LEU A 320 -22.61 -14.82 -11.56
CA LEU A 320 -24.02 -14.43 -11.35
C LEU A 320 -24.32 -12.99 -11.82
N GLY A 321 -23.33 -12.26 -12.32
CA GLY A 321 -23.52 -10.97 -12.99
C GLY A 321 -23.00 -9.74 -12.26
N ALA A 322 -22.31 -9.87 -11.14
CA ALA A 322 -21.63 -8.74 -10.51
C ALA A 322 -20.67 -8.07 -11.48
N LYS A 323 -20.74 -6.74 -11.64
CA LYS A 323 -19.96 -6.04 -12.68
C LYS A 323 -18.47 -6.08 -12.41
N LYS A 324 -18.06 -5.88 -11.15
CA LYS A 324 -16.67 -5.93 -10.67
C LYS A 324 -16.55 -6.80 -9.45
N VAL A 325 -15.45 -7.53 -9.32
CA VAL A 325 -15.11 -8.27 -8.11
C VAL A 325 -13.72 -7.91 -7.62
N MET A 326 -13.61 -7.63 -6.33
CA MET A 326 -12.35 -7.35 -5.66
C MET A 326 -12.20 -8.31 -4.49
N THR A 327 -11.03 -8.88 -4.31
CA THR A 327 -10.82 -10.00 -3.40
C THR A 327 -9.57 -9.79 -2.57
N ILE A 328 -9.67 -9.88 -1.25
CA ILE A 328 -8.49 -9.96 -0.39
C ILE A 328 -7.87 -11.35 -0.52
N ILE A 329 -6.56 -11.37 -0.69
CA ILE A 329 -5.76 -12.60 -0.75
C ILE A 329 -4.51 -12.42 0.10
N ASN A 330 -4.36 -13.29 1.08
CA ASN A 330 -3.24 -13.28 2.01
C ASN A 330 -2.08 -14.15 1.52
N ASN A 331 -2.38 -15.23 0.80
CA ASN A 331 -1.35 -16.14 0.26
C ASN A 331 -0.88 -15.65 -1.12
N PRO A 332 0.39 -15.23 -1.27
CA PRO A 332 0.92 -14.77 -2.56
C PRO A 332 0.78 -15.78 -3.70
N ALA A 333 0.85 -17.08 -3.40
CA ALA A 333 0.72 -18.13 -4.42
C ALA A 333 -0.67 -18.13 -5.10
N TYR A 334 -1.73 -17.76 -4.36
CA TYR A 334 -3.08 -17.66 -4.94
C TYR A 334 -3.25 -16.42 -5.81
N VAL A 335 -2.51 -15.36 -5.53
CA VAL A 335 -2.54 -14.15 -6.35
C VAL A 335 -2.12 -14.45 -7.79
N ASP A 336 -1.07 -15.25 -7.96
CA ASP A 336 -0.57 -15.64 -9.29
C ASP A 336 -1.54 -16.59 -10.00
N LEU A 337 -2.22 -17.47 -9.24
CA LEU A 337 -3.17 -18.44 -9.79
C LEU A 337 -4.41 -17.77 -10.40
N ILE A 338 -4.91 -16.69 -9.79
CA ILE A 338 -6.13 -16.01 -10.23
C ILE A 338 -5.88 -14.87 -11.21
N GLN A 339 -4.62 -14.58 -11.52
CA GLN A 339 -4.23 -13.51 -12.41
C GLN A 339 -4.70 -13.80 -13.85
N GLY A 340 -5.38 -12.83 -14.46
CA GLY A 340 -5.93 -12.97 -15.81
C GLY A 340 -7.25 -13.75 -15.90
N GLY A 341 -7.83 -14.14 -14.76
CA GLY A 341 -9.15 -14.78 -14.66
C GLY A 341 -10.30 -13.78 -14.44
N ASP A 342 -11.39 -14.29 -13.89
CA ASP A 342 -12.64 -13.53 -13.68
C ASP A 342 -12.58 -12.58 -12.47
N ILE A 343 -11.50 -12.58 -11.68
CA ILE A 343 -11.30 -11.65 -10.57
C ILE A 343 -10.63 -10.37 -11.08
N ASP A 344 -11.35 -9.25 -10.98
CA ASP A 344 -10.88 -7.97 -11.52
C ASP A 344 -9.71 -7.39 -10.73
N ILE A 345 -9.73 -7.45 -9.38
CA ILE A 345 -8.66 -6.93 -8.52
C ILE A 345 -8.39 -7.87 -7.34
N ALA A 346 -7.17 -8.35 -7.25
CA ALA A 346 -6.65 -9.05 -6.07
C ALA A 346 -5.93 -8.05 -5.16
N ILE A 347 -6.32 -8.00 -3.90
CA ILE A 347 -5.80 -7.08 -2.90
C ILE A 347 -4.97 -7.87 -1.88
N SER A 348 -3.69 -7.56 -1.77
CA SER A 348 -2.83 -8.12 -0.74
C SER A 348 -2.70 -7.15 0.45
N PRO A 349 -3.28 -7.47 1.61
CA PRO A 349 -3.12 -6.66 2.82
C PRO A 349 -1.66 -6.51 3.24
N GLN A 350 -0.86 -7.54 3.00
CA GLN A 350 0.57 -7.54 3.30
C GLN A 350 1.30 -6.48 2.50
N LEU A 351 1.15 -6.48 1.16
CA LEU A 351 1.83 -5.50 0.29
C LEU A 351 1.40 -4.07 0.58
N ALA A 352 0.11 -3.86 0.89
CA ALA A 352 -0.40 -2.55 1.29
C ALA A 352 0.25 -2.06 2.60
N THR A 353 0.44 -2.95 3.58
CA THR A 353 1.01 -2.61 4.89
C THR A 353 2.53 -2.45 4.84
N ILE A 354 3.23 -3.29 4.07
CA ILE A 354 4.69 -3.24 3.97
C ILE A 354 5.15 -1.88 3.47
N GLY A 355 4.48 -1.28 2.48
CA GLY A 355 4.82 0.05 1.98
C GLY A 355 4.85 1.11 3.08
N THR A 356 3.89 1.09 3.99
CA THR A 356 3.84 1.99 5.15
C THR A 356 5.00 1.73 6.12
N LEU A 357 5.36 0.47 6.35
CA LEU A 357 6.49 0.11 7.20
C LEU A 357 7.83 0.52 6.58
N LEU A 358 8.01 0.27 5.29
CA LEU A 358 9.24 0.59 4.58
C LEU A 358 9.57 2.08 4.63
N ALA A 359 8.59 2.97 4.58
CA ALA A 359 8.80 4.41 4.70
C ALA A 359 9.57 4.78 5.97
N HIS A 360 9.29 4.08 7.09
CA HIS A 360 9.96 4.34 8.37
C HIS A 360 11.32 3.64 8.52
N VAL A 361 11.59 2.63 7.72
CA VAL A 361 12.88 1.90 7.71
C VAL A 361 13.88 2.56 6.76
N ARG A 362 13.39 3.24 5.72
CA ARG A 362 14.24 3.93 4.74
C ARG A 362 15.07 5.03 5.37
N ARG A 363 16.29 5.20 4.89
CA ARG A 363 17.19 6.28 5.30
C ARG A 363 16.95 7.53 4.44
N GLY A 364 17.21 8.68 5.04
CA GLY A 364 16.95 9.97 4.39
C GLY A 364 15.52 10.46 4.67
N ASP A 365 15.14 11.51 3.96
CA ASP A 365 13.85 12.17 4.15
C ASP A 365 12.74 11.50 3.33
N ILE A 366 12.62 10.16 3.45
CA ILE A 366 11.60 9.36 2.78
C ILE A 366 10.29 9.44 3.57
N VAL A 367 9.22 9.91 2.94
CA VAL A 367 7.89 10.09 3.54
C VAL A 367 7.01 8.87 3.32
N SER A 368 7.01 8.35 2.10
CA SER A 368 6.21 7.18 1.75
C SER A 368 6.88 6.29 0.71
N VAL A 369 6.58 5.00 0.80
CA VAL A 369 7.02 3.98 -0.17
C VAL A 369 5.82 3.13 -0.55
N HIS A 370 5.58 2.99 -1.83
CA HIS A 370 4.46 2.21 -2.34
C HIS A 370 4.94 1.18 -3.37
N SER A 371 4.55 -0.05 -3.14
CA SER A 371 4.78 -1.13 -4.10
C SER A 371 3.88 -0.95 -5.31
N LEU A 372 4.45 -0.93 -6.50
CA LEU A 372 3.74 -0.93 -7.76
C LEU A 372 3.68 -2.35 -8.31
N ARG A 373 2.50 -2.70 -8.84
CA ARG A 373 2.29 -3.97 -9.49
C ARG A 373 2.93 -5.14 -8.71
N ARG A 374 2.48 -5.30 -7.44
CA ARG A 374 2.89 -6.41 -6.56
C ARG A 374 4.40 -6.52 -6.32
N GLY A 375 5.09 -5.39 -6.27
CA GLY A 375 6.51 -5.34 -5.96
C GLY A 375 7.45 -5.36 -7.17
N ALA A 376 6.92 -5.28 -8.39
CA ALA A 376 7.74 -5.19 -9.60
C ALA A 376 8.48 -3.85 -9.71
N ALA A 377 7.94 -2.78 -9.11
CA ALA A 377 8.56 -1.47 -9.02
C ALA A 377 8.13 -0.79 -7.70
N GLU A 378 8.74 0.33 -7.37
CA GLU A 378 8.37 1.17 -6.22
C GLU A 378 8.13 2.62 -6.65
N ALA A 379 7.15 3.25 -5.99
CA ALA A 379 6.97 4.70 -6.00
C ALA A 379 7.35 5.23 -4.63
N ILE A 380 8.24 6.22 -4.59
CA ILE A 380 8.85 6.75 -3.38
C ILE A 380 8.56 8.24 -3.33
N GLU A 381 8.11 8.73 -2.17
CA GLU A 381 8.01 10.15 -1.86
C GLU A 381 9.16 10.52 -0.92
N ALA A 382 9.95 11.51 -1.32
CA ALA A 382 11.04 12.04 -0.52
C ALA A 382 10.92 13.56 -0.42
N ILE A 383 11.27 14.14 0.74
CA ILE A 383 11.35 15.58 0.91
C ILE A 383 12.79 16.04 0.67
N ALA A 384 12.95 17.10 -0.14
CA ALA A 384 14.25 17.71 -0.39
C ALA A 384 14.61 18.67 0.76
N HIS A 385 15.43 18.22 1.70
CA HIS A 385 15.92 19.03 2.83
C HIS A 385 17.33 19.58 2.60
N GLY A 386 17.64 20.68 3.29
CA GLY A 386 18.95 21.33 3.22
C GLY A 386 18.99 22.52 2.25
N ASP A 387 20.17 22.81 1.76
CA ASP A 387 20.45 23.89 0.80
C ASP A 387 21.30 23.37 -0.38
N ALA A 388 21.62 24.22 -1.34
CA ALA A 388 22.41 23.86 -2.50
C ALA A 388 23.85 23.37 -2.19
N LYS A 389 24.35 23.58 -0.95
CA LYS A 389 25.68 23.13 -0.53
C LYS A 389 25.63 21.78 0.18
N SER A 390 24.60 21.52 0.98
CA SER A 390 24.44 20.32 1.80
C SER A 390 23.64 19.23 1.11
N SER A 391 22.76 19.60 0.15
CA SER A 391 21.91 18.67 -0.57
C SER A 391 22.52 18.27 -1.92
N LYS A 392 22.29 17.03 -2.33
CA LYS A 392 22.70 16.53 -3.66
C LYS A 392 21.71 16.87 -4.76
N VAL A 393 20.48 17.28 -4.40
CA VAL A 393 19.37 17.49 -5.33
C VAL A 393 18.90 18.95 -5.39
N ILE A 394 18.96 19.72 -4.30
CA ILE A 394 18.47 21.11 -4.25
C ILE A 394 19.30 22.02 -5.16
N GLY A 395 18.60 22.89 -5.90
CA GLY A 395 19.19 23.85 -6.83
C GLY A 395 19.67 23.24 -8.14
N LYS A 396 19.43 21.94 -8.37
CA LYS A 396 19.80 21.27 -9.62
C LYS A 396 18.60 20.98 -10.48
N ALA A 397 18.72 21.12 -11.78
CA ALA A 397 17.79 20.58 -12.75
C ALA A 397 17.85 19.03 -12.73
N ILE A 398 16.74 18.36 -12.97
CA ILE A 398 16.63 16.89 -12.89
C ILE A 398 17.66 16.20 -13.78
N GLU A 399 17.92 16.71 -14.99
CA GLU A 399 18.96 16.17 -15.89
C GLU A 399 20.37 16.19 -15.29
N ASN A 400 20.63 17.08 -14.34
CA ASN A 400 21.92 17.23 -13.66
C ASN A 400 21.99 16.47 -12.33
N ILE A 401 20.93 15.75 -11.96
CA ILE A 401 20.91 14.84 -10.82
C ILE A 401 21.29 13.46 -11.33
N GLY A 402 22.39 12.91 -10.85
CA GLY A 402 22.80 11.56 -11.21
C GLY A 402 21.84 10.50 -10.66
N LEU A 403 20.65 10.39 -11.26
CA LEU A 403 19.67 9.38 -10.88
C LEU A 403 20.20 7.98 -11.19
N PRO A 404 20.01 7.00 -10.29
CA PRO A 404 20.38 5.61 -10.55
C PRO A 404 19.61 5.03 -11.74
N PRO A 405 20.17 4.01 -12.44
CA PRO A 405 19.49 3.36 -13.55
C PRO A 405 18.10 2.86 -13.18
N GLY A 406 17.11 3.04 -14.05
CA GLY A 406 15.72 2.63 -13.79
C GLY A 406 14.97 3.52 -12.80
N THR A 407 15.54 4.67 -12.43
CA THR A 407 14.90 5.66 -11.57
C THR A 407 14.46 6.86 -12.39
N THR A 408 13.24 7.34 -12.16
CA THR A 408 12.70 8.57 -12.77
C THR A 408 11.99 9.41 -11.71
N ILE A 409 12.04 10.75 -11.88
CA ILE A 409 11.23 11.68 -11.09
C ILE A 409 9.97 11.97 -11.91
N GLY A 410 8.81 11.67 -11.37
CA GLY A 410 7.51 11.84 -12.05
C GLY A 410 6.85 13.19 -11.79
N ALA A 411 6.89 13.62 -10.53
CA ALA A 411 6.30 14.88 -10.11
C ALA A 411 7.04 15.47 -8.91
N ILE A 412 6.88 16.76 -8.73
CA ILE A 412 7.31 17.51 -7.55
C ILE A 412 6.07 18.22 -7.00
N ILE A 413 5.87 18.16 -5.71
CA ILE A 413 4.84 18.95 -5.05
C ILE A 413 5.55 20.03 -4.25
N ARG A 414 5.33 21.27 -4.66
CA ARG A 414 5.88 22.47 -4.05
C ARG A 414 4.74 23.29 -3.49
N ASP A 415 4.72 23.47 -2.18
CA ASP A 415 3.58 24.07 -1.47
C ASP A 415 2.28 23.33 -1.81
N GLU A 416 1.35 23.98 -2.52
CA GLU A 416 0.08 23.39 -2.96
C GLU A 416 0.05 22.97 -4.45
N GLN A 417 1.17 23.19 -5.17
CA GLN A 417 1.23 22.95 -6.62
C GLN A 417 1.86 21.61 -6.96
N VAL A 418 1.21 20.87 -7.83
CA VAL A 418 1.76 19.66 -8.46
C VAL A 418 2.46 20.09 -9.76
N ILE A 419 3.76 19.89 -9.80
CA ILE A 419 4.62 20.19 -10.94
C ILE A 419 5.02 18.85 -11.57
N ILE A 420 4.61 18.61 -12.81
CA ILE A 420 5.07 17.42 -13.54
C ILE A 420 6.53 17.63 -13.93
N ALA A 421 7.36 16.69 -13.51
CA ALA A 421 8.80 16.81 -13.62
C ALA A 421 9.27 16.67 -15.07
N HIS A 422 10.10 17.61 -15.53
CA HIS A 422 10.82 17.59 -16.81
C HIS A 422 12.31 17.72 -16.55
N ASP A 423 13.13 17.52 -17.57
CA ASP A 423 14.58 17.48 -17.44
C ASP A 423 15.16 18.79 -16.88
N ASP A 424 14.57 19.93 -17.24
CA ASP A 424 14.91 21.27 -16.81
C ASP A 424 14.30 21.69 -15.46
N THR A 425 13.43 20.88 -14.89
CA THR A 425 12.77 21.20 -13.60
C THR A 425 13.79 21.22 -12.47
N VAL A 426 13.87 22.33 -11.74
CA VAL A 426 14.81 22.52 -10.63
C VAL A 426 14.14 22.17 -9.30
N ILE A 427 14.79 21.33 -8.51
CA ILE A 427 14.31 20.95 -7.16
C ILE A 427 14.65 22.07 -6.17
N ALA A 428 13.68 22.47 -5.36
CA ALA A 428 13.81 23.44 -4.29
C ALA A 428 13.75 22.77 -2.91
N ALA A 429 14.19 23.49 -1.86
CA ALA A 429 14.05 23.02 -0.50
C ALA A 429 12.58 22.92 -0.10
N GLY A 430 12.20 21.84 0.57
CA GLY A 430 10.82 21.56 0.97
C GLY A 430 9.97 20.88 -0.10
N ASP A 431 10.50 20.67 -1.31
CA ASP A 431 9.78 19.93 -2.34
C ASP A 431 9.55 18.48 -1.92
N HIS A 432 8.31 18.00 -2.09
CA HIS A 432 8.01 16.57 -2.10
C HIS A 432 8.28 16.01 -3.49
N VAL A 433 9.29 15.18 -3.60
CA VAL A 433 9.75 14.61 -4.88
C VAL A 433 9.23 13.19 -5.00
N ILE A 434 8.46 12.90 -6.05
CA ILE A 434 7.91 11.58 -6.32
C ILE A 434 8.79 10.87 -7.34
N LEU A 435 9.40 9.78 -6.89
CA LEU A 435 10.31 8.95 -7.70
C LEU A 435 9.67 7.61 -8.03
N PHE A 436 10.02 7.08 -9.19
CA PHE A 436 9.69 5.73 -9.61
C PHE A 436 10.97 4.93 -9.81
N LEU A 437 11.00 3.74 -9.20
CA LEU A 437 12.16 2.86 -9.21
C LEU A 437 11.75 1.48 -9.70
N VAL A 438 12.25 1.08 -10.86
CA VAL A 438 11.98 -0.24 -11.46
C VAL A 438 12.94 -1.30 -10.91
N ASP A 439 14.21 -0.96 -10.65
CA ASP A 439 15.19 -1.89 -10.10
C ASP A 439 15.51 -1.57 -8.63
N LYS A 440 14.98 -2.39 -7.73
CA LYS A 440 15.12 -2.23 -6.26
C LYS A 440 16.57 -2.27 -5.76
N LYS A 441 17.51 -2.79 -6.54
CA LYS A 441 18.95 -2.79 -6.17
C LYS A 441 19.50 -1.39 -5.96
N HIS A 442 18.89 -0.40 -6.59
CA HIS A 442 19.31 1.00 -6.53
C HIS A 442 18.63 1.84 -5.43
N ILE A 443 17.82 1.22 -4.57
CA ILE A 443 17.11 1.92 -3.48
C ILE A 443 18.07 2.73 -2.62
N ARG A 444 19.21 2.14 -2.21
CA ARG A 444 20.21 2.82 -1.39
C ARG A 444 20.85 4.03 -2.07
N ASP A 445 20.97 3.98 -3.36
CA ASP A 445 21.53 5.10 -4.12
C ASP A 445 20.51 6.25 -4.19
N VAL A 446 19.22 5.95 -4.29
CA VAL A 446 18.13 6.93 -4.17
C VAL A 446 18.11 7.55 -2.77
N GLU A 447 18.17 6.73 -1.70
CA GLU A 447 18.23 7.23 -0.31
C GLU A 447 19.39 8.20 -0.10
N LYS A 448 20.58 7.90 -0.64
CA LYS A 448 21.77 8.77 -0.54
C LYS A 448 21.61 10.11 -1.25
N LEU A 449 20.73 10.23 -2.25
CA LEU A 449 20.45 11.49 -2.93
C LEU A 449 19.67 12.45 -2.03
N PHE A 450 18.75 11.93 -1.22
CA PHE A 450 17.90 12.70 -0.33
C PHE A 450 18.41 12.75 1.13
N HIS A 451 19.57 12.16 1.40
CA HIS A 451 20.20 12.24 2.71
C HIS A 451 21.03 13.51 2.83
N VAL A 452 20.71 14.37 3.80
CA VAL A 452 21.46 15.58 4.13
C VAL A 452 22.65 15.23 5.03
N GLY A 453 23.86 15.69 4.69
CA GLY A 453 25.05 15.46 5.52
C GLY A 453 24.95 16.13 6.88
N LEU A 454 25.59 15.52 7.91
CA LEU A 454 25.63 15.97 9.32
C LEU A 454 26.11 17.43 9.55
N SER A 455 26.58 18.12 8.50
CA SER A 455 27.05 19.52 8.58
C SER A 455 25.93 20.55 8.56
N PHE A 456 24.67 20.13 8.55
CA PHE A 456 23.51 21.03 8.48
C PHE A 456 22.85 21.27 9.86
N PHE A 457 23.19 20.47 10.88
CA PHE A 457 22.67 20.62 12.25
C PHE A 457 23.68 21.26 13.17
#